data_5bd959735411e4c3c8cbc16cb6dd2ea3
#
_entry.id   5bd959735411e4c3c8cbc16cb6dd2ea3
#
_cell.length_a   1.000
_cell.length_b   1.000
_cell.length_c   1.000
_cell.angle_alpha   90.00
_cell.angle_beta   90.00
_cell.angle_gamma   90.00
#
_symmetry.space_group_name_H-M   'P 1'
#
loop_
_entity.id
_entity.type
_entity.pdbx_description
1 polymer ?
#
loop_
_entity_poly.entity_id
_entity_poly.type
_entity_poly.pdbx_seq_one_letter_code
_entity_poly.pdbx_strand_id
1 'polypeptide(L)'
;RSRKLFTLSAIYHGTKALLKDIEATPEAKRALATSFWQAIYNATEEWQAVVENHVKAADIRRDYICSLGVTLSALGMAGNKLIRSNPNNWEEAIKVLSKLDWNKKSETWAGLVVVNDKVVSSKTTEAALARYFEKLFLDRS
;
A
#
# COMPACT_ATOMS: atom_id res chain seq x y z
N ARG A 1 21.72 -10.50 -0.71
CA ARG A 1 20.41 -10.66 -0.93
C ARG A 1 19.76 -9.40 -1.52
N SER A 2 18.50 -9.39 -1.83
CA SER A 2 17.87 -8.27 -2.50
C SER A 2 17.91 -6.99 -1.67
N ARG A 3 18.28 -5.89 -2.32
CA ARG A 3 18.26 -4.57 -1.71
C ARG A 3 16.93 -3.85 -1.94
N LYS A 4 16.04 -4.49 -2.71
CA LYS A 4 14.76 -3.89 -3.05
C LYS A 4 13.79 -4.02 -1.89
N LEU A 5 13.02 -2.96 -1.65
CA LEU A 5 12.02 -2.96 -0.60
C LEU A 5 10.87 -3.89 -0.96
N PHE A 6 10.51 -3.95 -2.22
CA PHE A 6 9.48 -4.87 -2.71
C PHE A 6 9.85 -5.34 -4.11
N THR A 7 9.23 -6.43 -4.54
CA THR A 7 9.54 -7.00 -5.84
C THR A 7 8.84 -6.24 -6.96
N LEU A 8 9.37 -6.39 -8.17
CA LEU A 8 8.74 -5.84 -9.36
C LEU A 8 7.33 -6.43 -9.54
N SER A 9 7.18 -7.71 -9.23
CA SER A 9 5.89 -8.39 -9.30
C SER A 9 4.87 -7.75 -8.34
N ALA A 10 5.28 -7.42 -7.13
CA ALA A 10 4.39 -6.82 -6.14
C ALA A 10 3.90 -5.44 -6.60
N ILE A 11 4.80 -4.61 -7.12
CA ILE A 11 4.40 -3.28 -7.59
C ILE A 11 3.55 -3.39 -8.85
N TYR A 12 3.83 -4.37 -9.71
CA TYR A 12 3.02 -4.62 -10.90
C TYR A 12 1.58 -4.98 -10.52
N HIS A 13 1.41 -5.93 -9.60
CA HIS A 13 0.07 -6.35 -9.20
C HIS A 13 -0.68 -5.23 -8.49
N GLY A 14 0.00 -4.46 -7.65
CA GLY A 14 -0.61 -3.31 -7.00
C GLY A 14 -1.05 -2.26 -8.01
N THR A 15 -0.22 -1.99 -9.00
CA THR A 15 -0.54 -1.00 -10.04
C THR A 15 -1.69 -1.49 -10.92
N LYS A 16 -1.71 -2.78 -11.24
CA LYS A 16 -2.79 -3.35 -12.04
C LYS A 16 -4.12 -3.20 -11.31
N ALA A 17 -4.14 -3.48 -10.01
CA ALA A 17 -5.34 -3.31 -9.20
C ALA A 17 -5.77 -1.84 -9.15
N LEU A 18 -4.79 -0.95 -9.01
CA LEU A 18 -5.05 0.49 -8.94
C LEU A 18 -5.75 1.01 -10.21
N LEU A 19 -5.34 0.52 -11.36
CA LEU A 19 -5.80 1.05 -12.64
C LEU A 19 -7.01 0.29 -13.22
N LYS A 20 -7.52 -0.68 -12.51
CA LYS A 20 -8.65 -1.49 -12.99
C LYS A 20 -9.84 -0.60 -13.30
N ASP A 21 -10.40 -0.77 -14.50
CA ASP A 21 -11.59 -0.07 -14.96
C ASP A 21 -11.43 1.46 -15.05
N ILE A 22 -10.20 1.94 -15.05
CA ILE A 22 -9.92 3.36 -15.28
C ILE A 22 -9.66 3.54 -16.77
N GLU A 23 -10.48 4.36 -17.41
CA GLU A 23 -10.38 4.63 -18.83
C GLU A 23 -9.56 5.90 -19.05
N ALA A 24 -8.37 5.72 -19.59
CA ALA A 24 -7.46 6.82 -19.84
C ALA A 24 -6.39 6.35 -20.84
N THR A 25 -5.65 7.30 -21.38
CA THR A 25 -4.53 6.94 -22.26
C THR A 25 -3.45 6.23 -21.44
N PRO A 26 -2.57 5.45 -22.10
CA PRO A 26 -1.45 4.83 -21.39
C PRO A 26 -0.59 5.84 -20.65
N GLU A 27 -0.38 7.02 -21.21
CA GLU A 27 0.39 8.08 -20.56
C GLU A 27 -0.29 8.59 -19.30
N ALA A 28 -1.61 8.80 -19.37
CA ALA A 28 -2.37 9.27 -18.22
C ALA A 28 -2.41 8.22 -17.11
N LYS A 29 -2.55 6.94 -17.48
CA LYS A 29 -2.53 5.84 -16.50
C LYS A 29 -1.18 5.77 -15.81
N ARG A 30 -0.09 5.93 -16.57
CA ARG A 30 1.25 5.89 -16.01
C ARG A 30 1.47 7.04 -15.04
N ALA A 31 1.01 8.23 -15.41
CA ALA A 31 1.12 9.41 -14.56
C ALA A 31 0.33 9.21 -13.27
N LEU A 32 -0.88 8.65 -13.37
CA LEU A 32 -1.72 8.39 -12.20
C LEU A 32 -1.06 7.41 -11.26
N ALA A 33 -0.52 6.30 -11.82
CA ALA A 33 0.17 5.30 -10.99
C ALA A 33 1.38 5.90 -10.29
N THR A 34 2.16 6.71 -11.01
CA THR A 34 3.33 7.37 -10.43
C THR A 34 2.90 8.29 -9.27
N SER A 35 1.86 9.09 -9.49
CA SER A 35 1.36 9.99 -8.45
C SER A 35 0.86 9.21 -7.23
N PHE A 36 0.17 8.09 -7.46
CA PHE A 36 -0.35 7.28 -6.36
C PHE A 36 0.78 6.72 -5.51
N TRP A 37 1.75 6.05 -6.12
CA TRP A 37 2.85 5.45 -5.36
C TRP A 37 3.73 6.52 -4.71
N GLN A 38 3.85 7.69 -5.34
CA GLN A 38 4.57 8.81 -4.72
C GLN A 38 3.84 9.29 -3.46
N ALA A 39 2.50 9.34 -3.52
CA ALA A 39 1.71 9.74 -2.35
C ALA A 39 1.87 8.71 -1.22
N ILE A 40 1.87 7.41 -1.56
CA ILE A 40 2.13 6.36 -0.57
C ILE A 40 3.51 6.53 0.04
N TYR A 41 4.52 6.77 -0.78
CA TYR A 41 5.89 6.99 -0.32
C TYR A 41 5.95 8.16 0.66
N ASN A 42 5.30 9.27 0.31
CA ASN A 42 5.32 10.46 1.15
C ASN A 42 4.64 10.25 2.49
N ALA A 43 3.75 9.26 2.58
CA ALA A 43 3.01 8.95 3.80
C ALA A 43 3.59 7.75 4.57
N THR A 44 4.70 7.16 4.10
CA THR A 44 5.25 5.94 4.69
C THR A 44 6.72 6.14 5.05
N GLU A 45 6.98 6.44 6.32
CA GLU A 45 8.34 6.72 6.79
C GLU A 45 9.30 5.56 6.54
N GLU A 46 8.80 4.32 6.66
CA GLU A 46 9.64 3.14 6.47
C GLU A 46 10.22 3.09 5.05
N TRP A 47 9.40 3.45 4.06
CA TRP A 47 9.88 3.49 2.68
C TRP A 47 10.94 4.58 2.50
N GLN A 48 10.71 5.73 3.10
CA GLN A 48 11.65 6.85 3.02
C GLN A 48 12.98 6.49 3.67
N ALA A 49 12.93 5.80 4.82
CA ALA A 49 14.13 5.41 5.53
C ALA A 49 15.01 4.48 4.70
N VAL A 50 14.41 3.58 3.93
CA VAL A 50 15.16 2.68 3.05
C VAL A 50 15.81 3.47 1.91
N VAL A 51 15.05 4.36 1.28
CA VAL A 51 15.58 5.17 0.16
C VAL A 51 16.74 6.04 0.64
N GLU A 52 16.65 6.57 1.84
CA GLU A 52 17.69 7.45 2.40
C GLU A 52 18.81 6.68 3.08
N ASN A 53 18.79 5.34 2.98
CA ASN A 53 19.83 4.47 3.53
C ASN A 53 19.95 4.51 5.04
N HIS A 54 18.88 4.88 5.75
CA HIS A 54 18.87 4.87 7.20
C HIS A 54 18.58 3.47 7.75
N VAL A 55 17.90 2.64 6.97
CA VAL A 55 17.52 1.27 7.33
C VAL A 55 17.67 0.39 6.10
N LYS A 56 17.94 -0.89 6.33
CA LYS A 56 18.02 -1.85 5.22
C LYS A 56 16.62 -2.33 4.83
N ALA A 57 16.41 -2.53 3.53
CA ALA A 57 15.15 -3.05 3.02
C ALA A 57 14.79 -4.39 3.67
N ALA A 58 15.77 -5.27 3.89
CA ALA A 58 15.53 -6.56 4.52
C ALA A 58 14.92 -6.44 5.91
N ASP A 59 15.37 -5.44 6.67
CA ASP A 59 14.84 -5.21 8.02
C ASP A 59 13.39 -4.76 7.97
N ILE A 60 13.04 -3.89 7.02
CA ILE A 60 11.66 -3.45 6.85
C ILE A 60 10.78 -4.62 6.44
N ARG A 61 11.23 -5.43 5.49
CA ARG A 61 10.44 -6.59 5.04
C ARG A 61 10.21 -7.60 6.16
N ARG A 62 11.19 -7.75 7.06
CA ARG A 62 11.09 -8.69 8.16
C ARG A 62 10.11 -8.23 9.24
N ASP A 63 10.15 -6.95 9.58
CA ASP A 63 9.48 -6.45 10.78
C ASP A 63 8.19 -5.66 10.52
N TYR A 64 7.95 -5.27 9.30
CA TYR A 64 6.82 -4.40 8.94
C TYR A 64 6.01 -5.00 7.80
N ILE A 65 4.76 -4.59 7.68
CA ILE A 65 3.91 -5.10 6.60
C ILE A 65 3.81 -4.15 5.39
N CYS A 66 4.30 -2.93 5.51
CA CYS A 66 4.05 -1.88 4.51
C CYS A 66 4.67 -2.15 3.13
N SER A 67 5.61 -3.09 3.03
CA SER A 67 6.26 -3.38 1.75
C SER A 67 5.93 -4.77 1.21
N LEU A 68 5.06 -5.50 1.88
CA LEU A 68 4.72 -6.86 1.45
C LEU A 68 3.77 -6.83 0.25
N GLY A 69 3.86 -7.89 -0.57
CA GLY A 69 3.03 -7.98 -1.77
C GLY A 69 1.54 -7.87 -1.48
N VAL A 70 1.07 -8.54 -0.43
CA VAL A 70 -0.35 -8.49 -0.06
C VAL A 70 -0.77 -7.06 0.29
N THR A 71 0.13 -6.30 0.90
CA THR A 71 -0.16 -4.91 1.27
C THR A 71 -0.20 -4.01 0.05
N LEU A 72 0.75 -4.16 -0.88
CA LEU A 72 0.75 -3.36 -2.10
C LEU A 72 -0.48 -3.63 -2.95
N SER A 73 -0.89 -4.89 -3.08
CA SER A 73 -2.11 -5.24 -3.79
C SER A 73 -3.34 -4.61 -3.13
N ALA A 74 -3.42 -4.70 -1.80
CA ALA A 74 -4.55 -4.14 -1.05
C ALA A 74 -4.59 -2.60 -1.19
N LEU A 75 -3.42 -1.95 -1.13
CA LEU A 75 -3.34 -0.51 -1.32
C LEU A 75 -3.81 -0.11 -2.73
N GLY A 76 -3.41 -0.90 -3.74
CA GLY A 76 -3.86 -0.67 -5.10
C GLY A 76 -5.37 -0.80 -5.23
N MET A 77 -5.95 -1.84 -4.64
CA MET A 77 -7.40 -2.04 -4.67
C MET A 77 -8.15 -0.90 -4.00
N ALA A 78 -7.70 -0.50 -2.81
CA ALA A 78 -8.32 0.60 -2.08
C ALA A 78 -8.13 1.93 -2.81
N GLY A 79 -6.94 2.13 -3.37
CA GLY A 79 -6.63 3.33 -4.15
C GLY A 79 -7.51 3.46 -5.38
N ASN A 80 -7.81 2.33 -6.04
CA ASN A 80 -8.70 2.33 -7.20
C ASN A 80 -10.07 2.90 -6.83
N LYS A 81 -10.65 2.42 -5.73
CA LYS A 81 -11.96 2.93 -5.30
C LYS A 81 -11.89 4.39 -4.87
N LEU A 82 -10.82 4.74 -4.17
CA LEU A 82 -10.64 6.12 -3.72
C LEU A 82 -10.56 7.09 -4.89
N ILE A 83 -9.74 6.77 -5.89
CA ILE A 83 -9.55 7.63 -7.05
C ILE A 83 -10.85 7.77 -7.84
N ARG A 84 -11.56 6.66 -8.02
CA ARG A 84 -12.81 6.68 -8.78
C ARG A 84 -13.89 7.49 -8.06
N SER A 85 -13.87 7.49 -6.73
CA SER A 85 -14.83 8.27 -5.93
C SER A 85 -14.44 9.73 -5.76
N ASN A 86 -13.15 10.01 -5.75
CA ASN A 86 -12.62 11.36 -5.45
C ASN A 86 -11.48 11.71 -6.40
N PRO A 87 -11.78 11.84 -7.71
CA PRO A 87 -10.72 12.02 -8.70
C PRO A 87 -9.90 13.29 -8.53
N ASN A 88 -10.46 14.29 -7.87
CA ASN A 88 -9.78 15.59 -7.75
C ASN A 88 -9.03 15.80 -6.44
N ASN A 89 -9.25 14.96 -5.43
CA ASN A 89 -8.61 15.18 -4.13
C ASN A 89 -8.26 13.88 -3.39
N TRP A 90 -8.08 12.79 -4.12
CA TRP A 90 -7.74 11.52 -3.49
C TRP A 90 -6.40 11.57 -2.74
N GLU A 91 -5.49 12.45 -3.17
CA GLU A 91 -4.17 12.53 -2.56
C GLU A 91 -4.22 12.92 -1.09
N GLU A 92 -5.19 13.77 -0.73
CA GLU A 92 -5.35 14.15 0.68
C GLU A 92 -5.67 12.93 1.55
N ALA A 93 -6.53 12.04 1.03
CA ALA A 93 -6.92 10.86 1.80
C ALA A 93 -5.74 9.93 2.08
N ILE A 94 -4.80 9.83 1.15
CA ILE A 94 -3.63 8.95 1.31
C ILE A 94 -2.79 9.36 2.52
N LYS A 95 -2.80 10.62 2.89
CA LYS A 95 -1.99 11.12 4.01
C LYS A 95 -2.33 10.45 5.34
N VAL A 96 -3.51 9.86 5.46
CA VAL A 96 -3.91 9.16 6.68
C VAL A 96 -2.97 7.98 6.99
N LEU A 97 -2.31 7.44 5.98
CA LEU A 97 -1.39 6.32 6.19
C LEU A 97 -0.22 6.68 7.10
N SER A 98 0.13 7.96 7.20
CA SER A 98 1.22 8.39 8.07
C SER A 98 0.93 8.15 9.55
N LYS A 99 -0.32 7.90 9.89
CA LYS A 99 -0.73 7.63 11.27
C LYS A 99 -0.69 6.15 11.64
N LEU A 100 -0.44 5.28 10.67
CA LEU A 100 -0.46 3.83 10.91
C LEU A 100 0.86 3.35 11.50
N ASP A 101 0.74 2.37 12.39
CA ASP A 101 1.90 1.62 12.87
C ASP A 101 2.00 0.37 11.99
N TRP A 102 2.99 0.34 11.11
CA TRP A 102 3.17 -0.75 10.15
C TRP A 102 3.89 -1.96 10.71
N ASN A 103 4.32 -1.91 11.96
CA ASN A 103 5.03 -3.04 12.57
C ASN A 103 4.11 -4.25 12.65
N LYS A 104 4.65 -5.43 12.31
CA LYS A 104 3.88 -6.67 12.32
C LYS A 104 3.21 -6.95 13.67
N LYS A 105 3.81 -6.46 14.74
CA LYS A 105 3.30 -6.70 16.09
C LYS A 105 2.20 -5.75 16.51
N SER A 106 1.89 -4.75 15.69
CA SER A 106 0.79 -3.85 15.97
C SER A 106 -0.53 -4.61 16.02
N GLU A 107 -1.36 -4.29 16.98
CA GLU A 107 -2.66 -4.95 17.12
C GLU A 107 -3.58 -4.71 15.94
N THR A 108 -3.35 -3.64 15.20
CA THR A 108 -4.12 -3.34 13.99
C THR A 108 -4.13 -4.52 13.02
N TRP A 109 -2.98 -5.19 12.90
CA TRP A 109 -2.81 -6.25 11.90
C TRP A 109 -3.10 -7.65 12.43
N ALA A 110 -3.24 -7.79 13.75
CA ALA A 110 -3.51 -9.07 14.37
C ALA A 110 -4.89 -9.57 13.94
N GLY A 111 -4.95 -10.77 13.39
CA GLY A 111 -6.20 -11.35 12.90
C GLY A 111 -6.62 -10.85 11.53
N LEU A 112 -6.03 -9.75 11.05
CA LEU A 112 -6.34 -9.20 9.74
C LEU A 112 -5.36 -9.73 8.68
N VAL A 113 -4.08 -9.56 8.92
CA VAL A 113 -3.04 -10.02 8.00
C VAL A 113 -1.96 -10.82 8.72
N VAL A 114 -1.86 -10.71 10.03
CA VAL A 114 -0.90 -11.44 10.85
C VAL A 114 -1.64 -12.44 11.73
N VAL A 115 -1.32 -13.72 11.61
CA VAL A 115 -1.92 -14.79 12.41
C VAL A 115 -0.77 -15.65 12.95
N ASN A 116 -0.73 -15.86 14.27
CA ASN A 116 0.32 -16.64 14.92
C ASN A 116 1.72 -16.12 14.52
N ASP A 117 1.88 -14.81 14.54
CA ASP A 117 3.14 -14.11 14.23
C ASP A 117 3.59 -14.26 12.79
N LYS A 118 2.72 -14.74 11.89
CA LYS A 118 3.04 -14.92 10.48
C LYS A 118 2.07 -14.15 9.62
N VAL A 119 2.60 -13.57 8.53
CA VAL A 119 1.77 -12.88 7.54
C VAL A 119 1.04 -13.91 6.69
N VAL A 120 -0.25 -13.67 6.49
CA VAL A 120 -1.09 -14.48 5.63
C VAL A 120 -1.34 -13.71 4.33
N SER A 121 -1.03 -14.33 3.18
CA SER A 121 -1.08 -13.66 1.88
C SER A 121 -2.13 -14.29 0.95
N SER A 122 -3.27 -14.66 1.49
CA SER A 122 -4.35 -15.25 0.68
C SER A 122 -5.19 -14.15 0.01
N LYS A 123 -5.99 -14.56 -0.97
CA LYS A 123 -6.92 -13.63 -1.62
C LYS A 123 -7.94 -13.06 -0.62
N THR A 124 -8.36 -13.88 0.33
CA THR A 124 -9.27 -13.44 1.37
C THR A 124 -8.63 -12.36 2.24
N THR A 125 -7.37 -12.57 2.63
CA THR A 125 -6.63 -11.61 3.43
C THR A 125 -6.42 -10.31 2.65
N GLU A 126 -6.06 -10.42 1.37
CA GLU A 126 -5.87 -9.27 0.50
C GLU A 126 -7.14 -8.41 0.44
N ALA A 127 -8.29 -9.06 0.24
CA ALA A 127 -9.56 -8.36 0.16
C ALA A 127 -9.93 -7.71 1.49
N ALA A 128 -9.67 -8.40 2.61
CA ALA A 128 -9.96 -7.84 3.93
C ALA A 128 -9.09 -6.62 4.22
N LEU A 129 -7.82 -6.71 3.87
CA LEU A 129 -6.89 -5.60 4.06
C LEU A 129 -7.27 -4.42 3.17
N ALA A 130 -7.69 -4.70 1.93
CA ALA A 130 -8.16 -3.65 1.02
C ALA A 130 -9.37 -2.92 1.62
N ARG A 131 -10.31 -3.66 2.18
CA ARG A 131 -11.48 -3.03 2.82
C ARG A 131 -11.07 -2.16 4.00
N TYR A 132 -10.08 -2.60 4.76
CA TYR A 132 -9.56 -1.80 5.87
C TYR A 132 -9.02 -0.46 5.35
N PHE A 133 -8.22 -0.49 4.30
CA PHE A 133 -7.67 0.74 3.73
C PHE A 133 -8.76 1.61 3.10
N GLU A 134 -9.73 1.01 2.41
CA GLU A 134 -10.85 1.75 1.84
C GLU A 134 -11.58 2.54 2.92
N LYS A 135 -11.89 1.87 4.02
CA LYS A 135 -12.58 2.53 5.11
C LYS A 135 -11.73 3.65 5.70
N LEU A 136 -10.44 3.39 5.86
CA LEU A 136 -9.52 4.38 6.39
C LEU A 136 -9.47 5.63 5.51
N PHE A 137 -9.43 5.45 4.19
CA PHE A 137 -9.37 6.55 3.23
C PHE A 137 -10.68 7.34 3.19
N LEU A 138 -11.81 6.67 3.30
CA LEU A 138 -13.12 7.28 3.07
C LEU A 138 -13.78 7.79 4.36
N ASP A 139 -13.37 7.28 5.53
CA ASP A 139 -13.95 7.68 6.80
C ASP A 139 -13.23 8.83 7.48
N ARG A 140 -12.28 9.42 6.82
CA ARG A 140 -11.61 10.58 7.39
C ARG A 140 -12.56 11.77 7.36
N SER A 141 -12.64 12.51 8.39
CA SER A 141 -13.50 13.70 8.41
C SER A 141 -12.77 14.81 9.07
#